data_438bb06d4edeaf8f64ee0157618bdfb4
#
_entry.id   438bb06d4edeaf8f64ee0157618bdfb4
#
_cell.length_a   1.000
_cell.length_b   1.000
_cell.length_c   1.000
_cell.angle_alpha   90.00
_cell.angle_beta   90.00
_cell.angle_gamma   90.00
#
_symmetry.space_group_name_H-M   'P 1'
#
loop_
_entity.id
_entity.type
_entity.pdbx_description
1 polymer ?
#
loop_
_entity_poly.entity_id
_entity_poly.type
_entity_poly.pdbx_seq_one_letter_code
_entity_poly.pdbx_strand_id
1 'polypeptide(L)'
;MKGKKVLLLLLFAPFVSFGQTVQVSSQSHKVKGEPAFGYVTSLDAPKDEVQNSLQRYLKTFGRVKTQDDVLVVNEPTINGQLYKTPLVGYAKGGTAQATAWIGLQATSKNKDSVEQAAKPLEFLVKTFGVNFYRDKIQAQIDEAQRAVEAVEKQQQRTLSEQKTLNQKVVNNTNEFVQLTKALQSNRADSVLLQQKLVFNKKAQDSLVLVLDK
;
A
#
# COMPACT_ATOMS: atom_id res chain seq x y z
N MET A 1 33.21 2.45 12.76
CA MET A 1 31.87 1.96 12.39
C MET A 1 31.37 2.79 11.20
N LYS A 2 31.29 2.17 10.01
CA LYS A 2 30.87 2.85 8.76
C LYS A 2 29.34 2.95 8.77
N GLY A 3 28.81 4.15 8.99
CA GLY A 3 27.39 4.44 8.86
C GLY A 3 26.95 4.24 7.40
N LYS A 4 26.16 3.21 7.13
CA LYS A 4 25.45 3.05 5.87
C LYS A 4 24.39 4.16 5.79
N LYS A 5 24.67 5.21 5.04
CA LYS A 5 23.69 6.20 4.63
C LYS A 5 22.75 5.48 3.65
N VAL A 6 21.60 5.01 4.13
CA VAL A 6 20.51 4.56 3.27
C VAL A 6 19.93 5.82 2.65
N LEU A 7 20.39 6.15 1.45
CA LEU A 7 19.81 7.18 0.60
C LEU A 7 18.49 6.63 0.07
N LEU A 8 17.40 6.93 0.76
CA LEU A 8 16.05 6.65 0.30
C LEU A 8 15.75 7.62 -0.85
N LEU A 9 16.10 7.21 -2.06
CA LEU A 9 15.75 7.92 -3.29
C LEU A 9 14.25 7.68 -3.50
N LEU A 10 13.42 8.58 -2.97
CA LEU A 10 12.02 8.70 -3.33
C LEU A 10 11.99 9.09 -4.82
N LEU A 11 11.84 8.10 -5.68
CA LEU A 11 11.48 8.26 -7.08
C LEU A 11 10.07 8.86 -7.12
N PHE A 12 9.98 10.20 -7.03
CA PHE A 12 8.85 10.94 -7.51
C PHE A 12 8.81 10.78 -9.04
N ALA A 13 8.26 9.67 -9.50
CA ALA A 13 7.84 9.59 -10.89
C ALA A 13 6.77 10.69 -11.08
N PRO A 14 6.95 11.64 -12.02
CA PRO A 14 5.89 12.58 -12.31
C PRO A 14 4.71 11.76 -12.81
N PHE A 15 3.65 11.68 -12.01
CA PHE A 15 2.37 11.18 -12.47
C PHE A 15 1.86 12.17 -13.52
N VAL A 16 2.23 11.93 -14.78
CA VAL A 16 1.60 12.60 -15.90
C VAL A 16 0.18 12.05 -15.95
N SER A 17 -0.71 12.71 -15.22
CA SER A 17 -2.14 12.46 -15.28
C SER A 17 -2.62 12.96 -16.66
N PHE A 18 -2.45 12.14 -17.69
CA PHE A 18 -3.23 12.30 -18.89
C PHE A 18 -4.68 12.07 -18.49
N GLY A 19 -5.49 13.10 -18.55
CA GLY A 19 -6.93 12.99 -18.38
C GLY A 19 -7.45 11.96 -19.37
N GLN A 20 -7.61 10.71 -18.93
CA GLN A 20 -8.11 9.63 -19.77
C GLN A 20 -9.58 9.89 -20.03
N THR A 21 -9.89 10.39 -21.21
CA THR A 21 -11.27 10.55 -21.68
C THR A 21 -11.79 9.19 -22.14
N VAL A 22 -12.81 8.68 -21.45
CA VAL A 22 -13.50 7.47 -21.87
C VAL A 22 -14.26 7.74 -23.16
N GLN A 23 -13.77 7.20 -24.26
CA GLN A 23 -14.45 7.26 -25.54
C GLN A 23 -15.37 6.04 -25.70
N VAL A 24 -16.58 6.29 -26.15
CA VAL A 24 -17.59 5.27 -26.39
C VAL A 24 -18.04 5.35 -27.83
N SER A 25 -18.09 4.22 -28.52
CA SER A 25 -18.60 4.12 -29.88
C SER A 25 -19.64 3.02 -30.00
N SER A 26 -20.62 3.21 -30.88
CA SER A 26 -21.64 2.19 -31.13
C SER A 26 -21.04 1.05 -31.96
N GLN A 27 -21.38 -0.17 -31.62
CA GLN A 27 -20.91 -1.36 -32.32
C GLN A 27 -21.91 -2.49 -32.19
N SER A 28 -22.39 -3.01 -33.33
CA SER A 28 -23.27 -4.17 -33.35
C SER A 28 -22.44 -5.46 -33.49
N HIS A 29 -22.80 -6.45 -32.71
CA HIS A 29 -22.18 -7.77 -32.73
C HIS A 29 -23.22 -8.88 -32.85
N LYS A 30 -22.79 -10.07 -33.26
CA LYS A 30 -23.60 -11.30 -33.14
C LYS A 30 -23.17 -12.02 -31.85
N VAL A 31 -24.11 -12.19 -30.93
CA VAL A 31 -23.92 -12.98 -29.72
C VAL A 31 -24.74 -14.23 -29.83
N LYS A 32 -24.09 -15.39 -29.87
CA LYS A 32 -24.74 -16.71 -30.10
C LYS A 32 -25.61 -16.76 -31.37
N GLY A 33 -25.14 -16.12 -32.42
CA GLY A 33 -25.87 -16.07 -33.70
C GLY A 33 -26.95 -15.00 -33.79
N GLU A 34 -27.40 -14.45 -32.66
CA GLU A 34 -28.39 -13.38 -32.60
C GLU A 34 -27.73 -12.02 -32.72
N PRO A 35 -28.34 -11.06 -33.43
CA PRO A 35 -27.83 -9.70 -33.48
C PRO A 35 -27.95 -9.03 -32.09
N ALA A 36 -26.94 -8.29 -31.71
CA ALA A 36 -26.94 -7.48 -30.49
C ALA A 36 -26.40 -6.07 -30.81
N PHE A 37 -27.13 -5.08 -30.37
CA PHE A 37 -26.74 -3.68 -30.47
C PHE A 37 -26.08 -3.24 -29.17
N GLY A 38 -24.93 -2.57 -29.25
CA GLY A 38 -24.21 -2.16 -28.08
C GLY A 38 -23.19 -1.08 -28.32
N TYR A 39 -22.44 -0.80 -27.29
CA TYR A 39 -21.36 0.16 -27.28
C TYR A 39 -20.07 -0.47 -26.78
N VAL A 40 -18.95 0.09 -27.25
CA VAL A 40 -17.61 -0.34 -26.89
C VAL A 40 -16.83 0.84 -26.31
N THR A 41 -16.00 0.54 -25.32
CA THR A 41 -14.98 1.47 -24.82
C THR A 41 -13.62 0.75 -24.76
N SER A 42 -12.55 1.49 -25.01
CA SER A 42 -11.18 0.99 -24.88
C SER A 42 -10.60 1.39 -23.54
N LEU A 43 -9.89 0.44 -22.90
CA LEU A 43 -9.32 0.60 -21.56
C LEU A 43 -7.85 0.15 -21.58
N ASP A 44 -6.97 0.95 -20.97
CA ASP A 44 -5.54 0.65 -20.87
C ASP A 44 -5.27 -0.31 -19.71
N ALA A 45 -5.66 -1.56 -19.92
CA ALA A 45 -5.53 -2.64 -18.97
C ALA A 45 -5.59 -4.02 -19.65
N PRO A 46 -5.08 -5.08 -18.99
CA PRO A 46 -5.21 -6.46 -19.48
C PRO A 46 -6.67 -6.90 -19.63
N LYS A 47 -6.93 -7.76 -20.63
CA LYS A 47 -8.27 -8.34 -20.88
C LYS A 47 -8.91 -8.88 -19.60
N ASP A 48 -8.16 -9.65 -18.80
CA ASP A 48 -8.70 -10.31 -17.61
C ASP A 48 -9.12 -9.32 -16.53
N GLU A 49 -8.36 -8.23 -16.35
CA GLU A 49 -8.70 -7.14 -15.43
C GLU A 49 -10.00 -6.46 -15.87
N VAL A 50 -10.11 -6.15 -17.16
CA VAL A 50 -11.31 -5.53 -17.74
C VAL A 50 -12.52 -6.47 -17.64
N GLN A 51 -12.37 -7.77 -17.96
CA GLN A 51 -13.43 -8.76 -17.86
C GLN A 51 -13.95 -8.92 -16.42
N ASN A 52 -13.04 -9.00 -15.45
CA ASN A 52 -13.39 -9.10 -14.03
C ASN A 52 -14.11 -7.85 -13.53
N SER A 53 -13.65 -6.68 -13.94
CA SER A 53 -14.32 -5.41 -13.59
C SER A 53 -15.69 -5.30 -14.24
N LEU A 54 -15.79 -5.69 -15.52
CA LEU A 54 -17.06 -5.73 -16.24
C LEU A 54 -18.07 -6.67 -15.58
N GLN A 55 -17.63 -7.85 -15.14
CA GLN A 55 -18.50 -8.79 -14.43
C GLN A 55 -19.03 -8.21 -13.12
N ARG A 56 -18.19 -7.51 -12.34
CA ARG A 56 -18.62 -6.82 -11.11
C ARG A 56 -19.62 -5.70 -11.41
N TYR A 57 -19.34 -4.93 -12.44
CA TYR A 57 -20.22 -3.86 -12.87
C TYR A 57 -21.60 -4.37 -13.33
N LEU A 58 -21.63 -5.41 -14.18
CA LEU A 58 -22.87 -6.00 -14.66
C LEU A 58 -23.73 -6.64 -13.56
N LYS A 59 -23.12 -7.10 -12.45
CA LYS A 59 -23.86 -7.59 -11.26
C LYS A 59 -24.76 -6.53 -10.64
N THR A 60 -24.48 -5.25 -10.85
CA THR A 60 -25.35 -4.16 -10.33
C THR A 60 -26.70 -4.06 -11.04
N PHE A 61 -26.81 -4.66 -12.23
CA PHE A 61 -28.03 -4.67 -13.04
C PHE A 61 -28.85 -5.97 -12.92
N GLY A 62 -28.28 -7.00 -12.28
CA GLY A 62 -28.92 -8.29 -12.07
C GLY A 62 -27.94 -9.45 -11.91
N ARG A 63 -28.49 -10.67 -11.94
CA ARG A 63 -27.69 -11.88 -11.80
C ARG A 63 -26.90 -12.16 -13.10
N VAL A 64 -25.58 -12.08 -13.02
CA VAL A 64 -24.67 -12.38 -14.13
C VAL A 64 -24.46 -13.90 -14.26
N LYS A 65 -24.59 -14.41 -15.48
CA LYS A 65 -24.17 -15.74 -15.91
C LYS A 65 -23.04 -15.60 -16.92
N THR A 66 -21.99 -16.40 -16.78
CA THR A 66 -20.89 -16.45 -17.77
C THR A 66 -21.11 -17.64 -18.69
N GLN A 67 -21.02 -17.41 -19.99
CA GLN A 67 -21.16 -18.43 -21.05
C GLN A 67 -20.15 -18.10 -22.15
N ASP A 68 -19.14 -18.95 -22.34
CA ASP A 68 -18.11 -18.78 -23.39
C ASP A 68 -17.46 -17.38 -23.40
N ASP A 69 -16.98 -16.89 -22.24
CA ASP A 69 -16.42 -15.54 -22.02
C ASP A 69 -17.43 -14.40 -22.17
N VAL A 70 -18.70 -14.67 -22.51
CA VAL A 70 -19.75 -13.66 -22.54
C VAL A 70 -20.49 -13.63 -21.21
N LEU A 71 -20.64 -12.43 -20.66
CA LEU A 71 -21.41 -12.15 -19.46
C LEU A 71 -22.86 -11.84 -19.87
N VAL A 72 -23.83 -12.52 -19.28
CA VAL A 72 -25.24 -12.36 -19.60
C VAL A 72 -26.02 -12.02 -18.33
N VAL A 73 -26.78 -10.92 -18.35
CA VAL A 73 -27.75 -10.54 -17.33
C VAL A 73 -29.13 -10.68 -17.96
N ASN A 74 -29.89 -11.64 -17.47
CA ASN A 74 -31.28 -11.76 -17.89
C ASN A 74 -32.13 -10.73 -17.13
N GLU A 75 -33.05 -10.08 -17.82
CA GLU A 75 -33.98 -9.09 -17.26
C GLU A 75 -33.25 -8.00 -16.45
N PRO A 76 -32.28 -7.27 -17.08
CA PRO A 76 -31.51 -6.24 -16.37
C PRO A 76 -32.41 -5.07 -15.95
N THR A 77 -32.15 -4.53 -14.78
CA THR A 77 -32.74 -3.25 -14.35
C THR A 77 -31.73 -2.12 -14.60
N ILE A 78 -32.03 -1.26 -15.56
CA ILE A 78 -31.20 -0.12 -15.94
C ILE A 78 -31.95 1.15 -15.63
N ASN A 79 -31.38 2.04 -14.79
CA ASN A 79 -32.01 3.29 -14.36
C ASN A 79 -33.43 3.08 -13.76
N GLY A 80 -33.64 1.98 -13.03
CA GLY A 80 -34.92 1.64 -12.42
C GLY A 80 -35.96 1.02 -13.37
N GLN A 81 -35.60 0.86 -14.65
CA GLN A 81 -36.47 0.22 -15.64
C GLN A 81 -36.01 -1.23 -15.90
N LEU A 82 -36.93 -2.16 -15.80
CA LEU A 82 -36.73 -3.57 -16.12
C LEU A 82 -36.81 -3.80 -17.62
N TYR A 83 -35.76 -4.39 -18.20
CA TYR A 83 -35.72 -4.77 -19.60
C TYR A 83 -35.88 -6.29 -19.73
N LYS A 84 -36.80 -6.73 -20.57
CA LYS A 84 -37.01 -8.17 -20.90
C LYS A 84 -35.91 -8.71 -21.80
N THR A 85 -35.10 -7.83 -22.36
CA THR A 85 -34.00 -8.15 -23.28
C THR A 85 -32.72 -8.37 -22.48
N PRO A 86 -32.01 -9.50 -22.68
CA PRO A 86 -30.76 -9.75 -21.98
C PRO A 86 -29.70 -8.69 -22.27
N LEU A 87 -29.06 -8.18 -21.21
CA LEU A 87 -27.86 -7.37 -21.30
C LEU A 87 -26.65 -8.30 -21.38
N VAL A 88 -25.83 -8.10 -22.39
CA VAL A 88 -24.65 -8.93 -22.65
C VAL A 88 -23.39 -8.08 -22.69
N GLY A 89 -22.29 -8.62 -22.20
CA GLY A 89 -21.01 -7.92 -22.22
C GLY A 89 -19.84 -8.87 -22.27
N TYR A 90 -18.72 -8.41 -22.82
CA TYR A 90 -17.46 -9.14 -22.84
C TYR A 90 -16.28 -8.18 -23.00
N ALA A 91 -15.10 -8.65 -22.65
CA ALA A 91 -13.85 -7.95 -22.93
C ALA A 91 -13.04 -8.69 -24.00
N LYS A 92 -12.41 -7.95 -24.91
CA LYS A 92 -11.45 -8.44 -25.90
C LYS A 92 -10.19 -7.61 -25.88
N GLY A 93 -9.04 -8.21 -26.08
CA GLY A 93 -7.76 -7.51 -26.15
C GLY A 93 -6.60 -8.37 -25.70
N GLY A 94 -5.50 -7.70 -25.40
CA GLY A 94 -4.24 -8.31 -24.95
C GLY A 94 -3.92 -7.99 -23.50
N THR A 95 -2.62 -7.95 -23.23
CA THR A 95 -2.07 -7.69 -21.88
C THR A 95 -1.91 -6.20 -21.55
N ALA A 96 -1.85 -5.33 -22.56
CA ALA A 96 -1.66 -3.88 -22.35
C ALA A 96 -2.96 -3.07 -22.50
N GLN A 97 -3.82 -3.49 -23.42
CA GLN A 97 -5.07 -2.81 -23.73
C GLN A 97 -6.17 -3.81 -24.04
N ALA A 98 -7.37 -3.52 -23.58
CA ALA A 98 -8.56 -4.29 -23.89
C ALA A 98 -9.76 -3.37 -24.16
N THR A 99 -10.72 -3.88 -24.89
CA THR A 99 -12.01 -3.24 -25.15
C THR A 99 -13.09 -3.95 -24.34
N ALA A 100 -13.97 -3.18 -23.72
CA ALA A 100 -15.20 -3.68 -23.11
C ALA A 100 -16.38 -3.34 -24.02
N TRP A 101 -17.14 -4.33 -24.40
CA TRP A 101 -18.37 -4.17 -25.14
C TRP A 101 -19.56 -4.57 -24.28
N ILE A 102 -20.60 -3.75 -24.27
CA ILE A 102 -21.88 -4.03 -23.58
C ILE A 102 -23.02 -3.74 -24.54
N GLY A 103 -23.99 -4.64 -24.64
CA GLY A 103 -25.11 -4.51 -25.55
C GLY A 103 -26.35 -5.27 -25.12
N LEU A 104 -27.44 -5.02 -25.81
CA LEU A 104 -28.70 -5.74 -25.67
C LEU A 104 -28.91 -6.64 -26.87
N GLN A 105 -29.37 -7.87 -26.64
CA GLN A 105 -29.73 -8.79 -27.72
C GLN A 105 -30.99 -8.26 -28.44
N ALA A 106 -30.89 -8.05 -29.75
CA ALA A 106 -32.01 -7.63 -30.57
C ALA A 106 -32.69 -8.87 -31.18
N THR A 107 -33.99 -8.97 -30.96
CA THR A 107 -34.85 -9.95 -31.65
C THR A 107 -35.86 -9.20 -32.47
N SER A 108 -36.53 -9.88 -33.42
CA SER A 108 -37.59 -9.26 -34.23
C SER A 108 -38.73 -8.68 -33.37
N LYS A 109 -38.91 -9.17 -32.13
CA LYS A 109 -39.99 -8.78 -31.22
C LYS A 109 -39.63 -7.60 -30.29
N ASN A 110 -38.36 -7.21 -30.18
CA ASN A 110 -37.91 -6.18 -29.22
C ASN A 110 -37.07 -5.07 -29.86
N LYS A 111 -37.08 -4.92 -31.17
CA LYS A 111 -36.26 -3.93 -31.90
C LYS A 111 -36.48 -2.50 -31.39
N ASP A 112 -37.75 -2.11 -31.24
CA ASP A 112 -38.08 -0.77 -30.74
C ASP A 112 -37.58 -0.53 -29.29
N SER A 113 -37.61 -1.54 -28.44
CA SER A 113 -37.07 -1.48 -27.08
C SER A 113 -35.55 -1.33 -27.07
N VAL A 114 -34.84 -1.95 -28.01
CA VAL A 114 -33.39 -1.81 -28.16
C VAL A 114 -32.99 -0.42 -28.64
N GLU A 115 -33.76 0.15 -29.59
CA GLU A 115 -33.56 1.54 -30.06
C GLU A 115 -33.79 2.56 -28.95
N GLN A 116 -34.84 2.41 -28.15
CA GLN A 116 -35.12 3.26 -26.98
C GLN A 116 -34.03 3.14 -25.90
N ALA A 117 -33.38 2.00 -25.79
CA ALA A 117 -32.29 1.77 -24.83
C ALA A 117 -30.92 2.31 -25.31
N ALA A 118 -30.80 2.84 -26.52
CA ALA A 118 -29.51 3.26 -27.10
C ALA A 118 -28.78 4.28 -26.20
N LYS A 119 -29.45 5.39 -25.82
CA LYS A 119 -28.86 6.41 -24.93
C LYS A 119 -28.54 5.91 -23.53
N PRO A 120 -29.47 5.21 -22.82
CA PRO A 120 -29.16 4.57 -21.54
C PRO A 120 -27.96 3.62 -21.62
N LEU A 121 -27.84 2.86 -22.71
CA LEU A 121 -26.76 1.89 -22.91
C LEU A 121 -25.40 2.58 -23.15
N GLU A 122 -25.36 3.65 -23.94
CA GLU A 122 -24.18 4.47 -24.15
C GLU A 122 -23.68 5.04 -22.82
N PHE A 123 -24.59 5.63 -22.05
CA PHE A 123 -24.29 6.16 -20.71
C PHE A 123 -23.75 5.07 -19.77
N LEU A 124 -24.33 3.87 -19.81
CA LEU A 124 -23.89 2.72 -19.01
C LEU A 124 -22.45 2.33 -19.35
N VAL A 125 -22.09 2.24 -20.63
CA VAL A 125 -20.72 1.92 -21.05
C VAL A 125 -19.73 3.01 -20.67
N LYS A 126 -20.12 4.28 -20.84
CA LYS A 126 -19.32 5.42 -20.39
C LYS A 126 -19.08 5.39 -18.88
N THR A 127 -20.14 5.13 -18.11
CA THR A 127 -20.07 5.02 -16.65
C THR A 127 -19.17 3.85 -16.23
N PHE A 128 -19.26 2.71 -16.92
CA PHE A 128 -18.34 1.59 -16.70
C PHE A 128 -16.87 2.01 -16.86
N GLY A 129 -16.53 2.66 -17.97
CA GLY A 129 -15.16 3.09 -18.22
C GLY A 129 -14.65 4.10 -17.18
N VAL A 130 -15.49 5.06 -16.78
CA VAL A 130 -15.15 6.02 -15.72
C VAL A 130 -14.94 5.32 -14.38
N ASN A 131 -15.82 4.40 -13.98
CA ASN A 131 -15.70 3.66 -12.74
C ASN A 131 -14.46 2.77 -12.73
N PHE A 132 -14.14 2.14 -13.86
CA PHE A 132 -12.93 1.33 -14.01
C PHE A 132 -11.67 2.10 -13.64
N TYR A 133 -11.49 3.31 -14.20
CA TYR A 133 -10.32 4.14 -13.87
C TYR A 133 -10.39 4.72 -12.47
N ARG A 134 -11.58 5.07 -11.97
CA ARG A 134 -11.76 5.53 -10.59
C ARG A 134 -11.34 4.46 -9.58
N ASP A 135 -11.79 3.22 -9.78
CA ASP A 135 -11.43 2.09 -8.90
C ASP A 135 -9.91 1.82 -8.92
N LYS A 136 -9.29 1.94 -10.09
CA LYS A 136 -7.84 1.79 -10.26
C LYS A 136 -7.06 2.88 -9.52
N ILE A 137 -7.49 4.13 -9.63
CA ILE A 137 -6.89 5.25 -8.90
C ILE A 137 -7.11 5.09 -7.40
N GLN A 138 -8.31 4.69 -6.97
CA GLN A 138 -8.60 4.45 -5.56
C GLN A 138 -7.69 3.37 -4.97
N ALA A 139 -7.48 2.27 -5.69
CA ALA A 139 -6.56 1.22 -5.25
C ALA A 139 -5.11 1.73 -5.08
N GLN A 140 -4.65 2.61 -5.97
CA GLN A 140 -3.33 3.24 -5.84
C GLN A 140 -3.25 4.19 -4.65
N ILE A 141 -4.32 4.96 -4.38
CA ILE A 141 -4.41 5.82 -3.19
C ILE A 141 -4.33 4.97 -1.92
N ASP A 142 -5.09 3.89 -1.84
CA ASP A 142 -5.12 2.99 -0.69
C ASP A 142 -3.76 2.31 -0.45
N GLU A 143 -3.03 1.97 -1.52
CA GLU A 143 -1.67 1.43 -1.42
C GLU A 143 -0.69 2.48 -0.93
N ALA A 144 -0.73 3.69 -1.48
CA ALA A 144 0.12 4.80 -1.05
C ALA A 144 -0.13 5.16 0.42
N GLN A 145 -1.38 5.16 0.85
CA GLN A 145 -1.75 5.44 2.23
C GLN A 145 -1.20 4.39 3.20
N ARG A 146 -1.30 3.10 2.85
CA ARG A 146 -0.68 2.01 3.64
C ARG A 146 0.84 2.14 3.73
N ALA A 147 1.49 2.59 2.65
CA ALA A 147 2.93 2.84 2.66
C ALA A 147 3.30 4.00 3.60
N VAL A 148 2.53 5.09 3.60
CA VAL A 148 2.71 6.22 4.53
C VAL A 148 2.58 5.75 5.98
N GLU A 149 1.51 5.04 6.31
CA GLU A 149 1.27 4.51 7.67
C GLU A 149 2.42 3.60 8.15
N ALA A 150 2.97 2.78 7.25
CA ALA A 150 4.11 1.92 7.57
C ALA A 150 5.38 2.74 7.89
N VAL A 151 5.64 3.80 7.13
CA VAL A 151 6.78 4.71 7.36
C VAL A 151 6.61 5.49 8.66
N GLU A 152 5.43 6.02 8.96
CA GLU A 152 5.12 6.72 10.20
C GLU A 152 5.34 5.83 11.42
N LYS A 153 4.86 4.58 11.36
CA LYS A 153 5.09 3.59 12.42
C LYS A 153 6.57 3.29 12.64
N GLN A 154 7.34 3.19 11.54
CA GLN A 154 8.78 3.00 11.62
C GLN A 154 9.47 4.23 12.24
N GLN A 155 9.07 5.43 11.86
CA GLN A 155 9.59 6.68 12.43
C GLN A 155 9.35 6.76 13.95
N GLN A 156 8.14 6.43 14.41
CA GLN A 156 7.82 6.42 15.84
C GLN A 156 8.70 5.42 16.62
N ARG A 157 8.94 4.22 16.07
CA ARG A 157 9.85 3.24 16.67
C ARG A 157 11.27 3.79 16.78
N THR A 158 11.79 4.37 15.69
CA THR A 158 13.14 4.94 15.68
C THR A 158 13.29 6.09 16.70
N LEU A 159 12.28 6.96 16.84
CA LEU A 159 12.28 8.02 17.85
C LEU A 159 12.27 7.47 19.27
N SER A 160 11.50 6.41 19.53
CA SER A 160 11.48 5.72 20.83
C SER A 160 12.84 5.08 21.15
N GLU A 161 13.46 4.42 20.18
CA GLU A 161 14.81 3.84 20.33
C GLU A 161 15.85 4.93 20.59
N GLN A 162 15.78 6.05 19.86
CA GLN A 162 16.67 7.19 20.09
C GLN A 162 16.57 7.74 21.51
N LYS A 163 15.32 7.89 22.01
CA LYS A 163 15.09 8.34 23.40
C LYS A 163 15.72 7.36 24.41
N THR A 164 15.53 6.07 24.21
CA THR A 164 16.11 5.02 25.05
C THR A 164 17.64 5.05 25.04
N LEU A 165 18.24 5.20 23.86
CA LEU A 165 19.69 5.28 23.70
C LEU A 165 20.25 6.53 24.39
N ASN A 166 19.60 7.68 24.23
CA ASN A 166 20.01 8.92 24.91
C ASN A 166 19.98 8.76 26.43
N GLN A 167 18.95 8.12 26.99
CA GLN A 167 18.87 7.84 28.42
C GLN A 167 20.01 6.93 28.89
N LYS A 168 20.35 5.89 28.13
CA LYS A 168 21.50 5.01 28.44
C LYS A 168 22.81 5.79 28.41
N VAL A 169 23.01 6.69 27.46
CA VAL A 169 24.21 7.52 27.38
C VAL A 169 24.33 8.39 28.64
N VAL A 170 23.25 9.04 29.07
CA VAL A 170 23.24 9.87 30.32
C VAL A 170 23.57 9.02 31.54
N ASN A 171 22.94 7.85 31.68
CA ASN A 171 23.19 6.95 32.81
C ASN A 171 24.64 6.46 32.85
N ASN A 172 25.20 6.02 31.72
CA ASN A 172 26.59 5.58 31.65
C ASN A 172 27.57 6.72 31.94
N THR A 173 27.27 7.94 31.51
CA THR A 173 28.08 9.14 31.85
C THR A 173 28.10 9.39 33.35
N ASN A 174 26.94 9.31 34.01
CA ASN A 174 26.86 9.48 35.46
C ASN A 174 27.61 8.38 36.21
N GLU A 175 27.50 7.12 35.78
CA GLU A 175 28.24 6.02 36.36
C GLU A 175 29.76 6.21 36.19
N PHE A 176 30.22 6.62 35.02
CA PHE A 176 31.63 6.94 34.79
C PHE A 176 32.17 8.01 35.72
N VAL A 177 31.39 9.07 35.97
CA VAL A 177 31.78 10.13 36.92
C VAL A 177 31.89 9.58 38.34
N GLN A 178 30.96 8.72 38.78
CA GLN A 178 31.01 8.12 40.14
C GLN A 178 32.21 7.19 40.28
N LEU A 179 32.46 6.31 39.29
CA LEU A 179 33.60 5.41 39.30
C LEU A 179 34.94 6.18 39.32
N THR A 180 35.02 7.29 38.59
CA THR A 180 36.21 8.15 38.58
C THR A 180 36.48 8.74 39.96
N LYS A 181 35.44 9.25 40.67
CA LYS A 181 35.55 9.75 42.06
C LYS A 181 35.98 8.63 43.01
N ALA A 182 35.39 7.45 42.93
CA ALA A 182 35.75 6.31 43.76
C ALA A 182 37.21 5.91 43.56
N LEU A 183 37.68 5.89 42.28
CA LEU A 183 39.09 5.60 41.94
C LEU A 183 40.05 6.64 42.56
N GLN A 184 39.69 7.92 42.54
CA GLN A 184 40.51 8.97 43.19
C GLN A 184 40.60 8.77 44.70
N SER A 185 39.44 8.49 45.38
CA SER A 185 39.42 8.17 46.81
C SER A 185 40.30 6.97 47.13
N ASN A 186 40.14 5.85 46.42
CA ASN A 186 40.96 4.64 46.63
C ASN A 186 42.47 4.89 46.45
N ARG A 187 42.86 5.75 45.50
CA ARG A 187 44.26 6.15 45.32
C ARG A 187 44.79 6.94 46.52
N ALA A 188 44.01 7.90 47.05
CA ALA A 188 44.36 8.67 48.22
C ALA A 188 44.50 7.75 49.44
N ASP A 189 43.54 6.86 49.67
CA ASP A 189 43.57 5.89 50.74
C ASP A 189 44.79 4.94 50.65
N SER A 190 45.12 4.48 49.42
CA SER A 190 46.32 3.65 49.18
C SER A 190 47.61 4.36 49.58
N VAL A 191 47.76 5.67 49.25
CA VAL A 191 48.91 6.46 49.67
C VAL A 191 48.97 6.60 51.17
N LEU A 192 47.85 6.86 51.83
CA LEU A 192 47.82 6.96 53.28
C LEU A 192 48.19 5.66 53.99
N LEU A 193 47.69 4.54 53.47
CA LEU A 193 48.04 3.19 53.97
C LEU A 193 49.53 2.87 53.81
N GLN A 194 50.10 3.23 52.68
CA GLN A 194 51.56 3.08 52.46
C GLN A 194 52.37 3.92 53.48
N GLN A 195 51.98 5.16 53.74
CA GLN A 195 52.62 5.98 54.74
C GLN A 195 52.56 5.37 56.13
N LYS A 196 51.35 4.86 56.52
CA LYS A 196 51.16 4.17 57.79
C LYS A 196 52.02 2.87 57.88
N LEU A 197 52.10 2.14 56.78
CA LEU A 197 52.90 0.91 56.73
C LEU A 197 54.40 1.24 56.97
N VAL A 198 54.94 2.29 56.31
CA VAL A 198 56.33 2.73 56.49
C VAL A 198 56.59 3.18 57.90
N PHE A 199 55.65 3.95 58.48
CA PHE A 199 55.76 4.42 59.89
C PHE A 199 55.77 3.22 60.88
N ASN A 200 54.85 2.30 60.73
CA ASN A 200 54.75 1.09 61.59
C ASN A 200 56.00 0.19 61.47
N LYS A 201 56.54 0.02 60.27
CA LYS A 201 57.79 -0.72 60.09
C LYS A 201 58.95 -0.04 60.83
N LYS A 202 59.13 1.29 60.70
CA LYS A 202 60.17 2.01 61.47
C LYS A 202 60.01 1.88 62.95
N ALA A 203 58.78 1.92 63.45
CA ALA A 203 58.48 1.71 64.87
C ALA A 203 58.82 0.27 65.32
N GLN A 204 58.52 -0.71 64.53
CA GLN A 204 58.85 -2.11 64.74
C GLN A 204 60.37 -2.31 64.81
N ASP A 205 61.12 -1.81 63.80
CA ASP A 205 62.55 -1.88 63.74
C ASP A 205 63.23 -1.24 64.97
N SER A 206 62.68 -0.09 65.41
CA SER A 206 63.19 0.60 66.66
C SER A 206 62.96 -0.22 67.91
N LEU A 207 61.84 -0.92 68.02
CA LEU A 207 61.52 -1.83 69.16
C LEU A 207 62.45 -3.06 69.18
N VAL A 208 62.73 -3.62 68.00
CA VAL A 208 63.67 -4.77 67.89
C VAL A 208 65.09 -4.33 68.37
N LEU A 209 65.56 -3.16 67.98
CA LEU A 209 66.87 -2.63 68.40
C LEU A 209 66.94 -2.36 69.92
N VAL A 210 65.84 -2.15 70.62
CA VAL A 210 65.81 -2.02 72.07
C VAL A 210 65.84 -3.38 72.78
N LEU A 211 65.29 -4.46 72.13
CA LEU A 211 65.32 -5.80 72.72
C LEU A 211 66.68 -6.52 72.57
N ASP A 212 67.50 -6.13 71.60
CA ASP A 212 68.83 -6.69 71.35
C ASP A 212 69.91 -6.07 72.20
N LYS A 213 69.60 -5.10 73.09
CA LYS A 213 70.50 -4.52 74.08
C LYS A 213 70.26 -5.09 75.46
#